data_10cec594384ea04fedde908b4433f02e
#
_entry.id   10cec594384ea04fedde908b4433f02e
#
_cell.length_a   1.000
_cell.length_b   1.000
_cell.length_c   1.000
_cell.angle_alpha   90.00
_cell.angle_beta   90.00
_cell.angle_gamma   90.00
#
_symmetry.space_group_name_H-M   'P 1'
#
loop_
_entity.id
_entity.type
_entity.pdbx_description
1 polymer ?
#
loop_
_entity_poly.entity_id
_entity_poly.type
_entity_poly.pdbx_seq_one_letter_code
_entity_poly.pdbx_strand_id
1 'polypeptide(L)'
;PDKEWLESGVKQLNENEVGISFGKTKYQATSILEKNIRSSTYGRNPLRTLPGSVIKKDVFNHVGTFVEHVRAGEDGDWLSRIKLHKKVYKENQKLLNYSGLKNIQIITLFKKWYRNYLSSTQLPHLKAHKDIYFYFMGFLLLLLAFNWNNLSYDPNISGWNTKSIFYIPNITKTIFAILMIIYFFIRAIFLPLKKGVGLSDIFPVNFVIIFIISIILDLIKITAF
;
A
#
# COMPACT_ATOMS: atom_id res chain seq x y z
N PRO A 1 10.60 -7.36 -21.78
CA PRO A 1 10.63 -8.72 -21.24
C PRO A 1 11.83 -9.45 -21.78
N ASP A 2 12.41 -10.33 -20.95
CA ASP A 2 13.41 -11.30 -21.40
C ASP A 2 12.74 -12.21 -22.46
N LYS A 3 13.46 -12.56 -23.55
CA LYS A 3 12.91 -13.41 -24.61
C LYS A 3 12.42 -14.76 -24.06
N GLU A 4 13.08 -15.28 -23.04
CA GLU A 4 12.74 -16.55 -22.41
C GLU A 4 11.57 -16.46 -21.41
N TRP A 5 11.03 -15.27 -21.15
CA TRP A 5 9.95 -15.11 -20.17
C TRP A 5 8.69 -15.88 -20.56
N LEU A 6 8.28 -15.80 -21.81
CA LEU A 6 7.09 -16.49 -22.32
C LEU A 6 7.29 -18.01 -22.30
N GLU A 7 8.43 -18.48 -22.77
CA GLU A 7 8.78 -19.90 -22.73
C GLU A 7 8.77 -20.47 -21.33
N SER A 8 9.39 -19.76 -20.37
CA SER A 8 9.39 -20.13 -18.95
C SER A 8 7.97 -20.23 -18.39
N GLY A 9 7.11 -19.29 -18.73
CA GLY A 9 5.70 -19.30 -18.30
C GLY A 9 4.92 -20.47 -18.88
N VAL A 10 5.04 -20.71 -20.18
CA VAL A 10 4.37 -21.82 -20.88
C VAL A 10 4.87 -23.17 -20.36
N LYS A 11 6.19 -23.33 -20.19
CA LYS A 11 6.78 -24.54 -19.62
C LYS A 11 6.21 -24.87 -18.26
N GLN A 12 6.09 -23.87 -17.35
CA GLN A 12 5.48 -24.06 -16.04
C GLN A 12 4.02 -24.49 -16.09
N LEU A 13 3.24 -23.98 -17.05
CA LEU A 13 1.84 -24.37 -17.23
C LEU A 13 1.70 -25.82 -17.67
N ASN A 14 2.65 -26.33 -18.47
CA ASN A 14 2.61 -27.68 -19.02
C ASN A 14 3.14 -28.73 -18.03
N GLU A 15 4.20 -28.41 -17.30
CA GLU A 15 4.88 -29.38 -16.42
C GLU A 15 4.14 -29.65 -15.10
N ASN A 16 3.27 -28.77 -14.64
CA ASN A 16 2.78 -28.82 -13.27
C ASN A 16 1.25 -28.80 -13.11
N GLU A 17 0.49 -29.02 -14.17
CA GLU A 17 -0.99 -28.87 -14.16
C GLU A 17 -1.46 -27.51 -13.60
N VAL A 18 -0.59 -26.50 -13.67
CA VAL A 18 -0.81 -25.16 -13.15
C VAL A 18 -1.67 -24.38 -14.13
N GLY A 19 -2.69 -23.70 -13.64
CA GLY A 19 -3.53 -22.83 -14.48
C GLY A 19 -2.89 -21.48 -14.79
N ILE A 20 -1.98 -21.00 -13.94
CA ILE A 20 -1.42 -19.64 -14.00
C ILE A 20 0.05 -19.65 -13.63
N SER A 21 0.88 -19.07 -14.49
CA SER A 21 2.25 -18.67 -14.21
C SER A 21 2.30 -17.15 -14.04
N PHE A 22 2.40 -16.66 -12.79
CA PHE A 22 2.39 -15.22 -12.49
C PHE A 22 3.64 -14.51 -12.91
N GLY A 23 3.48 -13.32 -13.47
CA GLY A 23 4.58 -12.39 -13.71
C GLY A 23 5.24 -11.96 -12.40
N LYS A 24 6.55 -11.75 -12.45
CA LYS A 24 7.38 -11.26 -11.36
C LYS A 24 8.06 -9.98 -11.78
N THR A 25 7.58 -8.84 -11.29
CA THR A 25 7.98 -7.52 -11.74
C THR A 25 8.89 -6.83 -10.75
N LYS A 26 10.04 -6.34 -11.23
CA LYS A 26 10.96 -5.49 -10.49
C LYS A 26 10.87 -4.06 -11.00
N TYR A 27 10.58 -3.13 -10.09
CA TYR A 27 10.48 -1.71 -10.41
C TYR A 27 11.87 -1.08 -10.46
N GLN A 28 12.23 -0.52 -11.62
CA GLN A 28 13.49 0.17 -11.82
C GLN A 28 13.42 1.60 -11.29
N ALA A 29 14.50 2.06 -10.66
CA ALA A 29 14.64 3.43 -10.17
C ALA A 29 16.13 3.80 -10.21
N THR A 30 16.46 4.90 -10.85
CA THR A 30 17.85 5.37 -11.06
C THR A 30 18.16 6.63 -10.27
N SER A 31 17.29 7.64 -10.33
CA SER A 31 17.46 8.89 -9.59
C SER A 31 17.10 8.73 -8.10
N ILE A 32 17.55 9.65 -7.26
CA ILE A 32 17.24 9.68 -5.82
C ILE A 32 15.71 9.77 -5.61
N LEU A 33 15.04 10.63 -6.37
CA LEU A 33 13.58 10.77 -6.28
C LEU A 33 12.85 9.46 -6.63
N GLU A 34 13.23 8.82 -7.74
CA GLU A 34 12.65 7.54 -8.16
C GLU A 34 12.88 6.45 -7.10
N LYS A 35 14.07 6.39 -6.50
CA LYS A 35 14.39 5.47 -5.41
C LYS A 35 13.51 5.70 -4.20
N ASN A 36 13.30 6.96 -3.80
CA ASN A 36 12.45 7.31 -2.66
C ASN A 36 10.96 7.01 -2.95
N ILE A 37 10.47 7.29 -4.15
CA ILE A 37 9.12 6.90 -4.60
C ILE A 37 8.96 5.37 -4.56
N ARG A 38 9.94 4.63 -5.11
CA ARG A 38 9.92 3.17 -5.08
C ARG A 38 9.92 2.63 -3.65
N SER A 39 10.74 3.20 -2.77
CA SER A 39 10.83 2.80 -1.36
C SER A 39 9.52 3.02 -0.61
N SER A 40 8.83 4.13 -0.87
CA SER A 40 7.52 4.44 -0.27
C SER A 40 6.39 3.55 -0.80
N THR A 41 6.53 2.95 -2.01
CA THR A 41 5.45 2.23 -2.71
C THR A 41 5.74 0.75 -2.91
N TYR A 42 6.49 0.42 -3.95
CA TYR A 42 6.68 -0.94 -4.45
C TYR A 42 7.81 -1.70 -3.73
N GLY A 43 8.83 -0.97 -3.26
CA GLY A 43 10.04 -1.56 -2.69
C GLY A 43 11.02 -2.07 -3.75
N ARG A 44 12.07 -2.77 -3.29
CA ARG A 44 13.15 -3.29 -4.14
C ARG A 44 12.95 -4.75 -4.55
N ASN A 45 12.22 -5.50 -3.71
CA ASN A 45 11.91 -6.89 -4.01
C ASN A 45 10.97 -6.99 -5.20
N PRO A 46 11.16 -7.99 -6.08
CA PRO A 46 10.22 -8.26 -7.15
C PRO A 46 8.82 -8.58 -6.59
N LEU A 47 7.80 -8.03 -7.21
CA LEU A 47 6.41 -8.24 -6.84
C LEU A 47 5.75 -9.19 -7.84
N ARG A 48 4.87 -10.06 -7.32
CA ARG A 48 3.97 -10.82 -8.15
C ARG A 48 2.93 -9.88 -8.77
N THR A 49 2.79 -9.95 -10.09
CA THR A 49 1.91 -9.06 -10.85
C THR A 49 1.15 -9.86 -11.92
N LEU A 50 -0.07 -9.43 -12.26
CA LEU A 50 -0.79 -9.95 -13.43
C LEU A 50 -0.13 -9.54 -14.74
N PRO A 51 0.32 -8.29 -14.92
CA PRO A 51 1.17 -7.98 -16.06
C PRO A 51 2.36 -8.95 -16.15
N GLY A 52 2.51 -9.57 -17.32
CA GLY A 52 3.53 -10.60 -17.53
C GLY A 52 3.17 -11.99 -17.01
N SER A 53 1.92 -12.25 -16.67
CA SER A 53 1.44 -13.59 -16.36
C SER A 53 1.03 -14.35 -17.62
N VAL A 54 1.26 -15.67 -17.61
CA VAL A 54 0.75 -16.61 -18.64
C VAL A 54 -0.37 -17.42 -18.01
N ILE A 55 -1.54 -17.40 -18.62
CA ILE A 55 -2.78 -17.91 -18.03
C ILE A 55 -3.45 -18.85 -19.03
N LYS A 56 -3.82 -20.05 -18.60
CA LYS A 56 -4.63 -20.97 -19.41
C LYS A 56 -6.03 -20.39 -19.61
N LYS A 57 -6.56 -20.52 -20.82
CA LYS A 57 -7.89 -19.97 -21.17
C LYS A 57 -9.02 -20.54 -20.29
N ASP A 58 -8.93 -21.80 -19.90
CA ASP A 58 -9.92 -22.48 -19.06
C ASP A 58 -10.05 -21.84 -17.65
N VAL A 59 -9.00 -21.18 -17.16
CA VAL A 59 -9.06 -20.46 -15.88
C VAL A 59 -10.13 -19.36 -15.92
N PHE A 60 -10.27 -18.66 -17.04
CA PHE A 60 -11.29 -17.63 -17.21
C PHE A 60 -12.72 -18.21 -17.22
N ASN A 61 -12.89 -19.44 -17.70
CA ASN A 61 -14.19 -20.11 -17.67
C ASN A 61 -14.63 -20.43 -16.24
N HIS A 62 -13.70 -20.68 -15.33
CA HIS A 62 -13.99 -21.03 -13.93
C HIS A 62 -14.01 -19.82 -13.00
N VAL A 63 -13.12 -18.87 -13.21
CA VAL A 63 -12.91 -17.71 -12.33
C VAL A 63 -13.70 -16.48 -12.81
N GLY A 64 -14.07 -16.46 -14.10
CA GLY A 64 -14.64 -15.31 -14.78
C GLY A 64 -13.58 -14.31 -15.24
N THR A 65 -14.02 -13.28 -15.92
CA THR A 65 -13.19 -12.17 -16.41
C THR A 65 -12.89 -11.13 -15.33
N PHE A 66 -12.12 -10.11 -15.66
CA PHE A 66 -11.92 -8.95 -14.80
C PHE A 66 -13.21 -8.15 -14.65
N VAL A 67 -13.34 -7.45 -13.52
CA VAL A 67 -14.47 -6.55 -13.29
C VAL A 67 -14.40 -5.40 -14.27
N GLU A 68 -15.49 -5.17 -14.97
CA GLU A 68 -15.61 -4.07 -15.92
C GLU A 68 -15.73 -2.72 -15.22
N HIS A 69 -15.35 -1.65 -15.92
CA HIS A 69 -15.40 -0.25 -15.46
C HIS A 69 -14.51 0.10 -14.26
N VAL A 70 -13.79 -0.85 -13.69
CA VAL A 70 -12.79 -0.62 -12.63
C VAL A 70 -11.42 -0.47 -13.25
N ARG A 71 -10.74 0.66 -12.98
CA ARG A 71 -9.44 0.97 -13.58
C ARG A 71 -8.24 0.48 -12.77
N ALA A 72 -8.44 0.18 -11.49
CA ALA A 72 -7.38 -0.28 -10.60
C ALA A 72 -7.94 -1.14 -9.48
N GLY A 73 -7.21 -2.20 -9.14
CA GLY A 73 -7.61 -3.19 -8.17
C GLY A 73 -8.34 -4.39 -8.76
N GLU A 74 -8.68 -4.34 -10.07
CA GLU A 74 -9.28 -5.45 -10.82
C GLU A 74 -8.41 -6.69 -10.78
N ASP A 75 -7.08 -6.53 -10.79
CA ASP A 75 -6.12 -7.60 -10.62
C ASP A 75 -6.19 -8.22 -9.21
N GLY A 76 -6.33 -7.40 -8.19
CA GLY A 76 -6.50 -7.85 -6.81
C GLY A 76 -7.80 -8.62 -6.61
N ASP A 77 -8.90 -8.13 -7.18
CA ASP A 77 -10.19 -8.81 -7.19
C ASP A 77 -10.10 -10.17 -7.86
N TRP A 78 -9.57 -10.20 -9.08
CA TRP A 78 -9.42 -11.43 -9.83
C TRP A 78 -8.54 -12.46 -9.11
N LEU A 79 -7.43 -12.01 -8.50
CA LEU A 79 -6.56 -12.83 -7.66
C LEU A 79 -7.28 -13.41 -6.45
N SER A 80 -8.19 -12.66 -5.83
CA SER A 80 -8.98 -13.15 -4.69
C SER A 80 -9.92 -14.28 -5.12
N ARG A 81 -10.56 -14.15 -6.29
CA ARG A 81 -11.42 -15.17 -6.88
C ARG A 81 -10.64 -16.44 -7.23
N ILE A 82 -9.43 -16.34 -7.78
CA ILE A 82 -8.56 -17.49 -8.05
C ILE A 82 -8.30 -18.31 -6.77
N LYS A 83 -8.01 -17.63 -5.66
CA LYS A 83 -7.75 -18.29 -4.37
C LYS A 83 -8.97 -19.08 -3.88
N LEU A 84 -10.16 -18.55 -4.08
CA LEU A 84 -11.41 -19.24 -3.71
C LEU A 84 -11.62 -20.51 -4.53
N HIS A 85 -11.25 -20.50 -5.80
CA HIS A 85 -11.38 -21.66 -6.68
C HIS A 85 -10.22 -22.67 -6.54
N LYS A 86 -9.30 -22.47 -5.58
CA LYS A 86 -8.16 -23.37 -5.30
C LYS A 86 -7.33 -23.73 -6.54
N LYS A 87 -7.32 -22.88 -7.57
CA LYS A 87 -6.51 -23.12 -8.76
C LYS A 87 -5.03 -23.01 -8.41
N VAL A 88 -4.27 -24.00 -8.83
CA VAL A 88 -2.81 -24.03 -8.60
C VAL A 88 -2.14 -22.98 -9.45
N TYR A 89 -1.25 -22.21 -8.86
CA TYR A 89 -0.47 -21.19 -9.55
C TYR A 89 0.99 -21.22 -9.10
N LYS A 90 1.87 -20.78 -9.97
CA LYS A 90 3.31 -20.57 -9.68
C LYS A 90 3.73 -19.17 -10.10
N GLU A 91 4.85 -18.71 -9.56
CA GLU A 91 5.51 -17.48 -10.04
C GLU A 91 6.48 -17.83 -11.15
N ASN A 92 6.50 -17.02 -12.21
CA ASN A 92 7.48 -17.18 -13.27
C ASN A 92 8.89 -16.93 -12.68
N GLN A 93 9.84 -17.76 -13.06
CA GLN A 93 11.24 -17.62 -12.63
C GLN A 93 11.91 -16.39 -13.25
N LYS A 94 11.49 -15.99 -14.44
CA LYS A 94 12.04 -14.85 -15.16
C LYS A 94 11.42 -13.54 -14.70
N LEU A 95 12.27 -12.53 -14.52
CA LEU A 95 11.86 -11.21 -14.02
C LEU A 95 11.47 -10.28 -15.16
N LEU A 96 10.43 -9.50 -14.91
CA LEU A 96 10.06 -8.35 -15.73
C LEU A 96 10.60 -7.07 -15.09
N ASN A 97 11.28 -6.26 -15.89
CA ASN A 97 11.75 -4.95 -15.46
C ASN A 97 10.74 -3.89 -15.87
N TYR A 98 10.22 -3.14 -14.89
CA TYR A 98 9.30 -2.04 -15.11
C TYR A 98 9.99 -0.70 -14.91
N SER A 99 10.07 0.10 -15.96
CA SER A 99 10.75 1.42 -15.97
C SER A 99 9.79 2.61 -15.83
N GLY A 100 8.52 2.37 -15.51
CA GLY A 100 7.50 3.42 -15.46
C GLY A 100 7.64 4.44 -14.31
N LEU A 101 8.69 4.30 -13.47
CA LEU A 101 9.07 5.34 -12.51
C LEU A 101 10.10 6.33 -13.09
N LYS A 102 10.70 6.01 -14.23
CA LYS A 102 11.74 6.82 -14.85
C LYS A 102 11.15 8.16 -15.34
N ASN A 103 11.79 9.26 -14.96
CA ASN A 103 11.41 10.63 -15.32
C ASN A 103 9.96 11.00 -14.98
N ILE A 104 9.38 10.37 -13.96
CA ILE A 104 8.00 10.63 -13.58
C ILE A 104 7.86 11.97 -12.87
N GLN A 105 6.91 12.78 -13.31
CA GLN A 105 6.52 14.00 -12.61
C GLN A 105 5.66 13.65 -11.39
N ILE A 106 6.01 14.20 -10.22
CA ILE A 106 5.31 13.92 -8.96
C ILE A 106 3.80 14.19 -9.04
N ILE A 107 3.42 15.32 -9.65
CA ILE A 107 1.99 15.68 -9.78
C ILE A 107 1.23 14.65 -10.61
N THR A 108 1.81 14.20 -11.71
CA THR A 108 1.21 13.17 -12.57
C THR A 108 1.07 11.84 -11.82
N LEU A 109 2.05 11.50 -10.99
CA LEU A 109 2.03 10.33 -10.14
C LEU A 109 0.91 10.41 -9.10
N PHE A 110 0.75 11.55 -8.42
CA PHE A 110 -0.30 11.76 -7.42
C PHE A 110 -1.70 11.70 -8.06
N LYS A 111 -1.91 12.32 -9.21
CA LYS A 111 -3.16 12.22 -9.98
C LYS A 111 -3.47 10.76 -10.36
N LYS A 112 -2.44 10.01 -10.78
CA LYS A 112 -2.58 8.58 -11.09
C LYS A 112 -2.99 7.78 -9.85
N TRP A 113 -2.37 8.01 -8.70
CA TRP A 113 -2.70 7.30 -7.47
C TRP A 113 -4.09 7.65 -6.95
N TYR A 114 -4.45 8.95 -6.93
CA TYR A 114 -5.81 9.37 -6.56
C TYR A 114 -6.87 8.65 -7.40
N ARG A 115 -6.73 8.69 -8.71
CA ARG A 115 -7.64 8.00 -9.63
C ARG A 115 -7.69 6.49 -9.40
N ASN A 116 -6.55 5.86 -9.15
CA ASN A 116 -6.49 4.43 -8.88
C ASN A 116 -7.16 4.08 -7.56
N TYR A 117 -6.94 4.87 -6.50
CA TYR A 117 -7.61 4.64 -5.22
C TYR A 117 -9.12 4.86 -5.33
N LEU A 118 -9.57 5.93 -5.97
CA LEU A 118 -10.98 6.19 -6.23
C LEU A 118 -11.64 5.01 -6.97
N SER A 119 -11.04 4.55 -8.07
CA SER A 119 -11.55 3.40 -8.82
C SER A 119 -11.59 2.12 -7.96
N SER A 120 -10.56 1.88 -7.16
CA SER A 120 -10.51 0.68 -6.31
C SER A 120 -11.55 0.69 -5.16
N THR A 121 -12.20 1.84 -4.85
CA THR A 121 -13.30 1.90 -3.86
C THR A 121 -14.54 1.15 -4.32
N GLN A 122 -14.67 0.92 -5.61
CA GLN A 122 -15.79 0.18 -6.21
C GLN A 122 -15.72 -1.34 -5.93
N LEU A 123 -14.56 -1.83 -5.47
CA LEU A 123 -14.33 -3.26 -5.22
C LEU A 123 -14.61 -3.62 -3.74
N PRO A 124 -15.58 -4.47 -3.43
CA PRO A 124 -16.02 -4.79 -2.06
C PRO A 124 -14.88 -5.28 -1.16
N HIS A 125 -14.00 -6.16 -1.66
CA HIS A 125 -12.91 -6.74 -0.87
C HIS A 125 -11.82 -5.72 -0.51
N LEU A 126 -11.71 -4.61 -1.26
CA LEU A 126 -10.80 -3.52 -0.93
C LEU A 126 -11.45 -2.48 -0.01
N LYS A 127 -12.77 -2.45 0.09
CA LYS A 127 -13.51 -1.51 0.93
C LYS A 127 -13.14 -1.65 2.41
N ALA A 128 -13.08 -2.87 2.93
CA ALA A 128 -12.75 -3.12 4.33
C ALA A 128 -11.36 -2.57 4.73
N HIS A 129 -10.36 -2.70 3.86
CA HIS A 129 -9.04 -2.12 4.10
C HIS A 129 -9.05 -0.59 4.14
N LYS A 130 -9.97 0.03 3.43
CA LYS A 130 -10.12 1.48 3.34
C LYS A 130 -10.83 2.03 4.56
N ASP A 131 -11.87 1.34 5.00
CA ASP A 131 -12.62 1.70 6.19
C ASP A 131 -11.68 1.79 7.42
N ILE A 132 -10.70 0.88 7.54
CA ILE A 132 -9.69 0.94 8.60
C ILE A 132 -8.88 2.25 8.56
N TYR A 133 -8.44 2.68 7.38
CA TYR A 133 -7.72 3.96 7.25
C TYR A 133 -8.61 5.14 7.61
N PHE A 134 -9.86 5.13 7.19
CA PHE A 134 -10.82 6.18 7.48
C PHE A 134 -11.08 6.29 8.98
N TYR A 135 -11.35 5.17 9.65
CA TYR A 135 -11.58 5.15 11.10
C TYR A 135 -10.33 5.56 11.88
N PHE A 136 -9.16 5.11 11.48
CA PHE A 136 -7.91 5.49 12.14
C PHE A 136 -7.63 6.99 12.00
N MET A 137 -7.83 7.56 10.81
CA MET A 137 -7.66 9.01 10.60
C MET A 137 -8.75 9.82 11.29
N GLY A 138 -9.99 9.33 11.30
CA GLY A 138 -11.07 9.93 12.08
C GLY A 138 -10.74 9.97 13.57
N PHE A 139 -10.22 8.88 14.12
CA PHE A 139 -9.75 8.81 15.49
C PHE A 139 -8.62 9.80 15.78
N LEU A 140 -7.62 9.92 14.89
CA LEU A 140 -6.55 10.91 15.05
C LEU A 140 -7.07 12.35 15.01
N LEU A 141 -8.02 12.66 14.11
CA LEU A 141 -8.66 13.98 14.04
C LEU A 141 -9.47 14.27 15.29
N LEU A 142 -10.18 13.28 15.83
CA LEU A 142 -10.89 13.44 17.11
C LEU A 142 -9.92 13.71 18.26
N LEU A 143 -8.78 13.02 18.34
CA LEU A 143 -7.76 13.30 19.35
C LEU A 143 -7.18 14.72 19.23
N LEU A 144 -7.07 15.26 18.01
CA LEU A 144 -6.63 16.63 17.77
C LEU A 144 -7.72 17.67 18.11
N ALA A 145 -8.97 17.38 17.72
CA ALA A 145 -10.09 18.30 17.93
C ALA A 145 -10.54 18.36 19.40
N PHE A 146 -10.56 17.20 20.05
CA PHE A 146 -10.98 17.10 21.45
C PHE A 146 -9.77 16.76 22.31
N ASN A 147 -9.31 17.76 23.08
CA ASN A 147 -8.34 17.49 24.12
C ASN A 147 -8.95 16.46 25.08
N TRP A 148 -8.27 15.34 25.35
CA TRP A 148 -8.71 14.29 26.28
C TRP A 148 -9.18 14.85 27.61
N ASN A 149 -8.46 15.81 28.14
CA ASN A 149 -8.79 16.49 29.37
C ASN A 149 -10.10 17.28 29.28
N ASN A 150 -10.52 17.74 28.10
CA ASN A 150 -11.80 18.40 27.91
C ASN A 150 -12.98 17.40 27.88
N LEU A 151 -12.77 16.16 27.44
CA LEU A 151 -13.81 15.12 27.46
C LEU A 151 -14.18 14.69 28.88
N SER A 152 -13.23 14.80 29.81
CA SER A 152 -13.43 14.48 31.24
C SER A 152 -13.63 15.72 32.11
N TYR A 153 -13.90 16.88 31.51
CA TYR A 153 -14.16 18.13 32.20
C TYR A 153 -15.52 18.11 32.89
N ASP A 154 -15.53 18.34 34.22
CA ASP A 154 -16.75 18.61 34.95
C ASP A 154 -16.96 20.13 34.98
N PRO A 155 -18.05 20.65 34.37
CA PRO A 155 -18.32 22.08 34.32
C PRO A 155 -18.59 22.69 35.70
N ASN A 156 -18.90 21.89 36.72
CA ASN A 156 -19.13 22.33 38.09
C ASN A 156 -17.83 22.51 38.89
N ILE A 157 -16.72 22.06 38.37
CA ILE A 157 -15.41 22.23 38.98
C ILE A 157 -14.65 23.23 38.14
N SER A 158 -14.40 24.42 38.67
CA SER A 158 -13.65 25.46 37.96
C SER A 158 -12.26 24.98 37.60
N GLY A 159 -12.08 24.70 36.30
CA GLY A 159 -10.87 24.13 35.75
C GLY A 159 -10.79 22.62 35.93
N TRP A 160 -9.99 22.00 35.06
CA TRP A 160 -9.70 20.58 35.15
C TRP A 160 -9.04 20.25 36.49
N ASN A 161 -9.70 19.41 37.27
CA ASN A 161 -9.22 19.05 38.61
C ASN A 161 -7.96 18.20 38.52
N THR A 162 -6.81 18.82 38.77
CA THR A 162 -5.50 18.16 38.78
C THR A 162 -5.36 17.06 39.85
N LYS A 163 -6.30 17.02 40.81
CA LYS A 163 -6.38 15.96 41.81
C LYS A 163 -7.18 14.74 41.37
N SER A 164 -7.84 14.79 40.21
CA SER A 164 -8.53 13.62 39.66
C SER A 164 -7.53 12.54 39.28
N ILE A 165 -7.84 11.29 39.67
CA ILE A 165 -7.04 10.10 39.28
C ILE A 165 -7.01 9.89 37.77
N PHE A 166 -7.96 10.46 37.05
CA PHE A 166 -8.03 10.38 35.57
C PHE A 166 -7.32 11.54 34.88
N TYR A 167 -6.82 12.51 35.64
CA TYR A 167 -6.05 13.60 35.05
C TYR A 167 -4.65 13.17 34.69
N ILE A 168 -4.34 13.26 33.37
CA ILE A 168 -3.00 13.02 32.86
C ILE A 168 -2.54 14.27 32.09
N PRO A 169 -1.54 15.02 32.60
CA PRO A 169 -1.07 16.24 31.95
C PRO A 169 -0.67 16.01 30.51
N ASN A 170 -1.16 16.84 29.60
CA ASN A 170 -0.81 16.79 28.17
C ASN A 170 -0.98 15.42 27.48
N ILE A 171 -1.87 14.54 28.03
CA ILE A 171 -2.03 13.18 27.52
C ILE A 171 -2.31 13.15 26.00
N THR A 172 -3.17 14.04 25.52
CA THR A 172 -3.51 14.10 24.09
C THR A 172 -2.28 14.41 23.25
N LYS A 173 -1.47 15.38 23.66
CA LYS A 173 -0.22 15.75 22.96
C LYS A 173 0.78 14.59 23.00
N THR A 174 0.93 13.94 24.14
CA THR A 174 1.85 12.82 24.33
C THR A 174 1.43 11.63 23.49
N ILE A 175 0.16 11.23 23.53
CA ILE A 175 -0.37 10.13 22.70
C ILE A 175 -0.18 10.44 21.22
N PHE A 176 -0.53 11.66 20.79
CA PHE A 176 -0.36 12.07 19.41
C PHE A 176 1.11 11.99 18.98
N ALA A 177 2.03 12.48 19.79
CA ALA A 177 3.47 12.41 19.51
C ALA A 177 3.95 10.96 19.39
N ILE A 178 3.54 10.07 20.30
CA ILE A 178 3.86 8.64 20.25
C ILE A 178 3.32 8.01 18.97
N LEU A 179 2.06 8.24 18.62
CA LEU A 179 1.45 7.71 17.42
C LEU A 179 2.16 8.21 16.15
N MET A 180 2.55 9.49 16.12
CA MET A 180 3.32 10.05 15.00
C MET A 180 4.72 9.45 14.88
N ILE A 181 5.40 9.20 16.00
CA ILE A 181 6.71 8.53 16.01
C ILE A 181 6.58 7.09 15.50
N ILE A 182 5.57 6.35 15.97
CA ILE A 182 5.28 4.98 15.50
C ILE A 182 4.96 4.99 14.00
N TYR A 183 4.09 5.90 13.56
CA TYR A 183 3.73 6.04 12.15
C TYR A 183 4.95 6.38 11.28
N PHE A 184 5.78 7.32 11.74
CA PHE A 184 7.05 7.67 11.09
C PHE A 184 7.95 6.44 10.95
N PHE A 185 8.19 5.72 12.04
CA PHE A 185 9.04 4.52 12.04
C PHE A 185 8.50 3.46 11.06
N ILE A 186 7.19 3.18 11.11
CA ILE A 186 6.56 2.20 10.22
C ILE A 186 6.70 2.63 8.75
N ARG A 187 6.39 3.88 8.42
CA ARG A 187 6.31 4.34 7.03
C ARG A 187 7.67 4.66 6.41
N ALA A 188 8.60 5.22 7.18
CA ALA A 188 9.90 5.63 6.68
C ALA A 188 10.96 4.53 6.73
N ILE A 189 10.83 3.57 7.66
CA ILE A 189 11.88 2.58 7.93
C ILE A 189 11.36 1.16 7.77
N PHE A 190 10.39 0.73 8.59
CA PHE A 190 9.97 -0.67 8.66
C PHE A 190 9.40 -1.19 7.34
N LEU A 191 8.45 -0.48 6.73
CA LEU A 191 7.84 -0.92 5.47
C LEU A 191 8.83 -0.94 4.30
N PRO A 192 9.71 0.08 4.09
CA PRO A 192 10.77 0.00 3.10
C PRO A 192 11.69 -1.20 3.31
N LEU A 193 12.17 -1.45 4.53
CA LEU A 193 13.02 -2.61 4.85
C LEU A 193 12.31 -3.94 4.54
N LYS A 194 11.06 -4.09 4.97
CA LYS A 194 10.23 -5.27 4.66
C LYS A 194 10.09 -5.50 3.15
N LYS A 195 10.11 -4.44 2.35
CA LYS A 195 10.06 -4.48 0.88
C LYS A 195 11.43 -4.62 0.22
N GLY A 196 12.49 -4.92 0.99
CA GLY A 196 13.84 -5.18 0.50
C GLY A 196 14.67 -3.95 0.19
N VAL A 197 14.29 -2.76 0.66
CA VAL A 197 15.11 -1.55 0.56
C VAL A 197 16.25 -1.66 1.56
N GLY A 198 17.49 -1.42 1.14
CA GLY A 198 18.65 -1.47 2.01
C GLY A 198 18.71 -0.28 2.99
N LEU A 199 19.36 -0.46 4.13
CA LEU A 199 19.58 0.62 5.10
C LEU A 199 20.33 1.79 4.49
N SER A 200 21.30 1.53 3.63
CA SER A 200 22.06 2.57 2.90
C SER A 200 21.20 3.41 1.95
N ASP A 201 20.10 2.85 1.45
CA ASP A 201 19.15 3.57 0.61
C ASP A 201 18.16 4.44 1.44
N ILE A 202 18.04 4.16 2.74
CA ILE A 202 17.16 4.89 3.66
C ILE A 202 17.92 6.00 4.39
N PHE A 203 19.08 5.69 4.93
CA PHE A 203 19.90 6.61 5.72
C PHE A 203 21.01 7.26 4.88
N PRO A 204 21.53 8.46 5.25
CA PRO A 204 21.12 9.22 6.43
C PRO A 204 19.93 10.16 6.21
N VAL A 205 19.53 10.49 4.98
CA VAL A 205 18.57 11.58 4.69
C VAL A 205 17.28 11.09 4.03
N ASN A 206 17.34 10.02 3.26
CA ASN A 206 16.22 9.57 2.43
C ASN A 206 14.98 9.17 3.25
N PHE A 207 15.12 8.75 4.52
CA PHE A 207 13.99 8.41 5.38
C PHE A 207 12.99 9.57 5.54
N VAL A 208 13.48 10.81 5.55
CA VAL A 208 12.62 12.01 5.62
C VAL A 208 11.81 12.14 4.34
N ILE A 209 12.45 12.00 3.18
CA ILE A 209 11.76 12.09 1.87
C ILE A 209 10.76 10.95 1.71
N ILE A 210 11.14 9.73 2.08
CA ILE A 210 10.26 8.55 2.09
C ILE A 210 9.04 8.81 2.97
N PHE A 211 9.22 9.41 4.14
CA PHE A 211 8.14 9.76 5.05
C PHE A 211 7.18 10.78 4.45
N ILE A 212 7.70 11.88 3.90
CA ILE A 212 6.88 12.92 3.24
C ILE A 212 6.06 12.32 2.10
N ILE A 213 6.68 11.55 1.22
CA ILE A 213 5.97 10.87 0.13
C ILE A 213 4.89 9.93 0.69
N SER A 214 5.19 9.21 1.77
CA SER A 214 4.25 8.28 2.40
C SER A 214 3.04 9.00 3.00
N ILE A 215 3.23 10.14 3.69
CA ILE A 215 2.13 10.98 4.19
C ILE A 215 1.24 11.43 3.02
N ILE A 216 1.83 11.98 1.96
CA ILE A 216 1.08 12.45 0.79
C ILE A 216 0.27 11.31 0.18
N LEU A 217 0.85 10.11 0.07
CA LEU A 217 0.15 8.93 -0.44
C LEU A 217 -1.03 8.53 0.46
N ASP A 218 -0.85 8.59 1.77
CA ASP A 218 -1.91 8.23 2.70
C ASP A 218 -3.01 9.30 2.72
N LEU A 219 -2.68 10.59 2.59
CA LEU A 219 -3.66 11.66 2.39
C LEU A 219 -4.44 11.49 1.08
N ILE A 220 -3.76 11.14 -0.02
CA ILE A 220 -4.41 10.85 -1.31
C ILE A 220 -5.39 9.68 -1.18
N LYS A 221 -5.05 8.65 -0.40
CA LYS A 221 -5.97 7.53 -0.14
C LYS A 221 -7.22 7.98 0.58
N ILE A 222 -7.06 8.80 1.62
CA ILE A 222 -8.17 9.30 2.43
C ILE A 222 -9.11 10.16 1.61
N THR A 223 -8.57 11.07 0.80
CA THR A 223 -9.39 11.97 -0.04
C THR A 223 -10.05 11.27 -1.23
N ALA A 224 -9.63 10.04 -1.57
CA ALA A 224 -10.25 9.21 -2.60
C ALA A 224 -11.44 8.38 -2.08
N PHE A 225 -11.72 8.43 -0.78
CA PHE A 225 -12.87 7.79 -0.12
C PHE A 225 -13.99 8.79 0.09
#